data_7654b9830b2f6901cfad4bf338b6feab
#
_entry.id   7654b9830b2f6901cfad4bf338b6feab
#
_cell.length_a   1.000
_cell.length_b   1.000
_cell.length_c   1.000
_cell.angle_alpha   90.00
_cell.angle_beta   90.00
_cell.angle_gamma   90.00
#
_symmetry.space_group_name_H-M   'P 1'
#
loop_
_entity.id
_entity.type
_entity.pdbx_description
1 polymer ?
#
loop_
_entity_poly.entity_id
_entity_poly.type
_entity_poly.pdbx_seq_one_letter_code
_entity_poly.pdbx_strand_id
1 'polypeptide(L)'
;TSAPDIIYMGSQYLHKSDDMGASWQIISPDLTTNDPTKQDQDNSGGLSKDNSGAENHTTIFTIAESDLDENVIWVGTDDGNVQVTQDGGKTWTNTVENIPGVPANTWCYHIELSTLEKGTAYAVFDGHTANDKTPYAYKTDDFGKTWKSIITGGVEGVVRNIQVDYENPDLLFLGTELGLFITMDGGAQWYKYTNNMPAVAVHFIALQKQTNDLVMGTHGRGVIIIDDVSPLRELTAENMQKKLHFFNAKPTIIDEEASFSGSFGTETQFVGYNETTAAQIKYHLKKRHTFGKMSMLILDAKGDTISELGPGKTKGINIVNWNYNMKQPKVAKGKTFSFGGFTTPTLPAGEYTVRITKGKDVFEQPLVLAYNPKSIISKSERKSRQEAVMMLYN
;
A
#
# COMPACT_ATOMS: atom_id res chain seq x y z
N THR A 1 -16.50 4.11 2.59
CA THR A 1 -17.62 4.48 3.48
C THR A 1 -17.50 3.75 4.81
N SER A 2 -17.99 4.37 5.88
CA SER A 2 -18.07 3.80 7.24
C SER A 2 -19.01 2.60 7.33
N ALA A 3 -20.00 2.50 6.41
CA ALA A 3 -20.93 1.39 6.32
C ALA A 3 -21.02 0.86 4.89
N PRO A 4 -21.09 -0.48 4.70
CA PRO A 4 -21.06 -1.09 3.37
C PRO A 4 -22.29 -0.80 2.50
N ASP A 5 -23.40 -0.41 3.10
CA ASP A 5 -24.65 -0.11 2.41
C ASP A 5 -24.75 1.34 1.95
N ILE A 6 -23.83 2.21 2.36
CA ILE A 6 -23.82 3.62 2.00
C ILE A 6 -23.01 3.82 0.71
N ILE A 7 -23.63 4.50 -0.25
CA ILE A 7 -22.99 4.90 -1.51
C ILE A 7 -23.18 6.40 -1.71
N TYR A 8 -22.13 7.07 -2.18
CA TYR A 8 -22.17 8.47 -2.60
C TYR A 8 -22.00 8.58 -4.10
N MET A 9 -22.68 9.56 -4.69
CA MET A 9 -22.56 9.92 -6.10
C MET A 9 -22.53 11.44 -6.24
N GLY A 10 -21.60 11.94 -7.05
CA GLY A 10 -21.46 13.37 -7.36
C GLY A 10 -22.09 13.74 -8.68
N SER A 11 -22.88 14.81 -8.68
CA SER A 11 -23.18 15.68 -9.81
C SER A 11 -22.63 17.07 -9.45
N GLN A 12 -23.35 18.16 -9.66
CA GLN A 12 -23.10 19.42 -8.94
C GLN A 12 -23.52 19.33 -7.46
N TYR A 13 -24.37 18.34 -7.15
CA TYR A 13 -24.82 18.01 -5.79
C TYR A 13 -24.22 16.71 -5.33
N LEU A 14 -24.05 16.55 -4.01
CA LEU A 14 -23.73 15.27 -3.40
C LEU A 14 -25.01 14.49 -3.12
N HIS A 15 -25.07 13.29 -3.69
CA HIS A 15 -26.15 12.33 -3.49
C HIS A 15 -25.68 11.22 -2.56
N LYS A 16 -26.54 10.80 -1.63
CA LYS A 16 -26.32 9.67 -0.71
C LYS A 16 -27.42 8.63 -0.90
N SER A 17 -27.03 7.38 -0.93
CA SER A 17 -27.92 6.23 -0.84
C SER A 17 -27.59 5.44 0.43
N ASP A 18 -28.59 5.06 1.19
CA ASP A 18 -28.46 4.20 2.38
C ASP A 18 -28.95 2.76 2.09
N ASP A 19 -29.24 2.44 0.84
CA ASP A 19 -29.83 1.17 0.39
C ASP A 19 -29.15 0.60 -0.86
N MET A 20 -27.82 0.76 -0.95
CA MET A 20 -26.99 0.29 -2.06
C MET A 20 -27.39 0.81 -3.45
N GLY A 21 -27.92 2.04 -3.50
CA GLY A 21 -28.25 2.71 -4.76
C GLY A 21 -29.70 2.53 -5.21
N ALA A 22 -30.57 1.88 -4.42
CA ALA A 22 -31.97 1.72 -4.75
C ALA A 22 -32.75 3.04 -4.64
N SER A 23 -32.38 3.91 -3.71
CA SER A 23 -32.91 5.27 -3.59
C SER A 23 -31.79 6.28 -3.29
N TRP A 24 -32.02 7.55 -3.63
CA TRP A 24 -31.01 8.61 -3.50
C TRP A 24 -31.60 9.87 -2.85
N GLN A 25 -30.82 10.48 -1.99
CA GLN A 25 -31.11 11.76 -1.36
C GLN A 25 -30.04 12.77 -1.71
N ILE A 26 -30.41 14.00 -2.01
CA ILE A 26 -29.48 15.12 -2.15
C ILE A 26 -29.15 15.62 -0.74
N ILE A 27 -27.89 15.62 -0.38
CA ILE A 27 -27.38 16.03 0.94
C ILE A 27 -26.49 17.27 0.89
N SER A 28 -26.50 18.02 -0.21
CA SER A 28 -25.71 19.25 -0.33
C SER A 28 -26.46 20.32 -1.14
N PRO A 29 -26.12 21.61 -1.00
CA PRO A 29 -26.36 22.60 -2.05
C PRO A 29 -25.50 22.29 -3.27
N ASP A 30 -25.56 23.14 -4.31
CA ASP A 30 -24.55 23.12 -5.39
C ASP A 30 -23.17 23.42 -4.81
N LEU A 31 -22.25 22.47 -4.95
CA LEU A 31 -20.87 22.54 -4.39
C LEU A 31 -19.86 23.06 -5.40
N THR A 32 -20.27 23.30 -6.63
CA THR A 32 -19.44 23.75 -7.75
C THR A 32 -19.38 25.27 -7.85
N THR A 33 -18.63 25.80 -8.81
CA THR A 33 -18.66 27.24 -9.11
C THR A 33 -19.91 27.62 -9.88
N ASN A 34 -20.52 26.66 -10.58
CA ASN A 34 -21.68 26.83 -11.46
C ASN A 34 -21.51 27.98 -12.44
N ASP A 35 -20.33 28.13 -13.06
CA ASP A 35 -20.01 29.21 -14.00
C ASP A 35 -20.72 28.95 -15.34
N PRO A 36 -21.75 29.74 -15.69
CA PRO A 36 -22.51 29.52 -16.91
C PRO A 36 -21.69 29.80 -18.18
N THR A 37 -20.61 30.54 -18.08
CA THR A 37 -19.74 30.83 -19.25
C THR A 37 -18.93 29.61 -19.68
N LYS A 38 -18.84 28.60 -18.83
CA LYS A 38 -18.12 27.35 -19.07
C LYS A 38 -19.04 26.15 -19.33
N GLN A 39 -20.33 26.38 -19.35
CA GLN A 39 -21.35 25.34 -19.57
C GLN A 39 -22.00 25.45 -20.98
N ASP A 40 -21.52 26.32 -21.84
CA ASP A 40 -22.01 26.51 -23.19
C ASP A 40 -21.39 25.50 -24.18
N GLN A 41 -21.81 24.26 -24.08
CA GLN A 41 -21.27 23.15 -24.88
C GLN A 41 -21.55 23.34 -26.39
N ASP A 42 -22.70 23.88 -26.75
CA ASP A 42 -23.12 24.04 -28.16
C ASP A 42 -22.23 25.03 -28.90
N ASN A 43 -21.66 26.02 -28.21
CA ASN A 43 -20.82 27.07 -28.78
C ASN A 43 -19.31 26.90 -28.46
N SER A 44 -18.92 25.86 -27.73
CA SER A 44 -17.50 25.64 -27.35
C SER A 44 -16.62 25.10 -28.49
N GLY A 45 -17.20 24.82 -29.66
CA GLY A 45 -16.46 24.28 -30.81
C GLY A 45 -16.08 22.82 -30.71
N GLY A 46 -16.74 22.07 -29.86
CA GLY A 46 -16.48 20.66 -29.62
C GLY A 46 -15.61 20.45 -28.38
N LEU A 47 -14.64 19.54 -28.45
CA LEU A 47 -13.77 19.22 -27.30
C LEU A 47 -12.91 20.41 -26.92
N SER A 48 -13.05 20.87 -25.68
CA SER A 48 -12.24 21.96 -25.09
C SER A 48 -11.85 21.55 -23.66
N LYS A 49 -11.05 22.40 -22.98
CA LYS A 49 -10.75 22.19 -21.57
C LYS A 49 -11.97 22.24 -20.64
N ASP A 50 -13.01 22.91 -21.09
CA ASP A 50 -14.26 23.09 -20.32
C ASP A 50 -15.35 22.08 -20.74
N ASN A 51 -15.13 21.31 -21.81
CA ASN A 51 -16.06 20.33 -22.32
C ASN A 51 -15.32 19.21 -23.06
N SER A 52 -15.19 18.06 -22.43
CA SER A 52 -14.57 16.87 -23.03
C SER A 52 -15.51 16.06 -23.92
N GLY A 53 -16.78 16.46 -24.02
CA GLY A 53 -17.83 15.73 -24.72
C GLY A 53 -18.42 14.56 -23.93
N ALA A 54 -17.78 14.11 -22.89
CA ALA A 54 -18.23 13.04 -21.99
C ALA A 54 -18.66 13.58 -20.63
N GLU A 55 -18.06 14.68 -20.19
CA GLU A 55 -18.30 15.30 -18.88
C GLU A 55 -18.62 16.78 -19.06
N ASN A 56 -19.55 17.27 -18.27
CA ASN A 56 -19.82 18.68 -18.17
C ASN A 56 -18.93 19.30 -17.12
N HIS A 57 -18.42 20.49 -17.38
CA HIS A 57 -17.77 21.32 -16.38
C HIS A 57 -18.75 21.59 -15.21
N THR A 58 -18.22 21.86 -13.99
CA THR A 58 -18.99 22.04 -12.76
C THR A 58 -19.58 20.73 -12.19
N THR A 59 -18.71 19.76 -12.01
CA THR A 59 -19.07 18.44 -11.48
C THR A 59 -18.20 18.07 -10.29
N ILE A 60 -18.78 17.36 -9.31
CA ILE A 60 -18.03 16.74 -8.24
C ILE A 60 -17.16 15.61 -8.85
N PHE A 61 -15.87 15.71 -8.67
CA PHE A 61 -14.89 14.78 -9.24
C PHE A 61 -14.36 13.77 -8.22
N THR A 62 -14.24 14.17 -6.96
CA THR A 62 -13.76 13.30 -5.88
C THR A 62 -14.59 13.47 -4.62
N ILE A 63 -14.83 12.36 -3.92
CA ILE A 63 -15.60 12.31 -2.68
C ILE A 63 -14.81 11.46 -1.68
N ALA A 64 -14.65 11.96 -0.46
CA ALA A 64 -13.99 11.24 0.63
C ALA A 64 -14.79 11.36 1.91
N GLU A 65 -15.28 10.24 2.44
CA GLU A 65 -15.89 10.12 3.77
C GLU A 65 -14.83 9.69 4.77
N SER A 66 -14.86 10.26 5.97
CA SER A 66 -13.89 9.92 7.02
C SER A 66 -14.19 8.57 7.66
N ASP A 67 -13.18 7.69 7.73
CA ASP A 67 -13.24 6.44 8.49
C ASP A 67 -13.43 6.69 10.01
N LEU A 68 -13.15 7.91 10.51
CA LEU A 68 -13.20 8.29 11.91
C LEU A 68 -14.53 8.93 12.33
N ASP A 69 -15.28 9.49 11.38
CA ASP A 69 -16.57 10.14 11.61
C ASP A 69 -17.37 10.25 10.32
N GLU A 70 -18.45 9.50 10.22
CA GLU A 70 -19.38 9.50 9.07
C GLU A 70 -20.00 10.85 8.72
N ASN A 71 -19.97 11.82 9.66
CA ASN A 71 -20.47 13.18 9.41
C ASN A 71 -19.44 14.07 8.71
N VAL A 72 -18.18 13.62 8.61
CA VAL A 72 -17.11 14.35 7.91
C VAL A 72 -16.97 13.84 6.50
N ILE A 73 -17.37 14.65 5.54
CA ILE A 73 -17.30 14.34 4.11
C ILE A 73 -16.61 15.51 3.40
N TRP A 74 -15.67 15.17 2.54
CA TRP A 74 -14.98 16.10 1.67
C TRP A 74 -15.33 15.87 0.22
N VAL A 75 -15.40 16.96 -0.53
CA VAL A 75 -15.71 16.94 -1.96
C VAL A 75 -14.75 17.85 -2.70
N GLY A 76 -14.19 17.35 -3.79
CA GLY A 76 -13.43 18.15 -4.76
C GLY A 76 -14.15 18.19 -6.10
N THR A 77 -14.10 19.33 -6.79
CA THR A 77 -14.78 19.51 -8.06
C THR A 77 -13.77 19.71 -9.21
N ASP A 78 -14.23 19.45 -10.43
CA ASP A 78 -13.45 19.65 -11.65
C ASP A 78 -13.23 21.14 -12.00
N ASP A 79 -14.00 22.03 -11.38
CA ASP A 79 -13.88 23.48 -11.47
C ASP A 79 -13.13 24.11 -10.27
N GLY A 80 -12.52 23.26 -9.43
CA GLY A 80 -11.49 23.64 -8.47
C GLY A 80 -11.94 23.91 -7.04
N ASN A 81 -13.22 23.72 -6.69
CA ASN A 81 -13.67 23.84 -5.31
C ASN A 81 -13.19 22.65 -4.45
N VAL A 82 -12.94 22.94 -3.16
CA VAL A 82 -12.70 21.96 -2.11
C VAL A 82 -13.65 22.23 -0.97
N GLN A 83 -14.64 21.40 -0.82
CA GLN A 83 -15.75 21.57 0.11
C GLN A 83 -15.67 20.54 1.24
N VAL A 84 -16.00 20.94 2.45
CA VAL A 84 -16.08 20.05 3.63
C VAL A 84 -17.37 20.27 4.39
N THR A 85 -17.98 19.15 4.82
CA THR A 85 -19.02 19.12 5.85
C THR A 85 -18.51 18.39 7.08
N GLN A 86 -19.01 18.79 8.25
CA GLN A 86 -18.72 18.13 9.55
C GLN A 86 -20.01 17.71 10.28
N ASP A 87 -21.14 17.77 9.58
CA ASP A 87 -22.48 17.52 10.12
C ASP A 87 -23.36 16.65 9.20
N GLY A 88 -22.72 15.83 8.36
CA GLY A 88 -23.39 14.89 7.48
C GLY A 88 -24.09 15.56 6.29
N GLY A 89 -23.58 16.71 5.84
CA GLY A 89 -24.09 17.41 4.65
C GLY A 89 -25.07 18.54 4.93
N LYS A 90 -25.36 18.85 6.19
CA LYS A 90 -26.30 19.94 6.54
C LYS A 90 -25.69 21.32 6.27
N THR A 91 -24.39 21.47 6.55
CA THR A 91 -23.63 22.68 6.22
C THR A 91 -22.35 22.34 5.50
N TRP A 92 -21.94 23.19 4.57
CA TRP A 92 -20.74 23.03 3.75
C TRP A 92 -19.87 24.26 3.80
N THR A 93 -18.56 24.06 3.82
CA THR A 93 -17.56 25.14 3.80
C THR A 93 -16.61 24.92 2.64
N ASN A 94 -16.54 25.91 1.73
CA ASN A 94 -15.52 25.91 0.68
C ASN A 94 -14.19 26.38 1.27
N THR A 95 -13.13 25.57 1.10
CA THR A 95 -11.81 25.82 1.67
C THR A 95 -10.77 26.20 0.63
N VAL A 96 -11.13 26.26 -0.65
CA VAL A 96 -10.19 26.46 -1.76
C VAL A 96 -9.40 27.76 -1.65
N GLU A 97 -10.02 28.83 -1.17
CA GLU A 97 -9.35 30.13 -0.98
C GLU A 97 -8.22 30.09 0.05
N ASN A 98 -8.21 29.08 0.92
CA ASN A 98 -7.18 28.86 1.92
C ASN A 98 -5.97 28.08 1.36
N ILE A 99 -6.05 27.59 0.11
CA ILE A 99 -5.00 26.80 -0.53
C ILE A 99 -4.07 27.71 -1.31
N PRO A 100 -2.81 27.88 -0.86
CA PRO A 100 -1.91 28.84 -1.49
C PRO A 100 -1.36 28.33 -2.83
N GLY A 101 -1.39 29.16 -3.86
CA GLY A 101 -0.63 28.95 -5.11
C GLY A 101 -1.24 27.97 -6.12
N VAL A 102 -2.43 27.45 -5.89
CA VAL A 102 -3.19 26.73 -6.92
C VAL A 102 -3.92 27.75 -7.80
N PRO A 103 -3.76 27.71 -9.14
CA PRO A 103 -4.52 28.57 -10.03
C PRO A 103 -6.01 28.32 -9.89
N ALA A 104 -6.81 29.37 -10.02
CA ALA A 104 -8.28 29.25 -9.97
C ALA A 104 -8.80 28.27 -11.04
N ASN A 105 -9.85 27.54 -10.71
CA ASN A 105 -10.46 26.52 -11.56
C ASN A 105 -9.53 25.36 -11.95
N THR A 106 -8.52 25.05 -11.13
CA THR A 106 -7.71 23.83 -11.31
C THR A 106 -8.43 22.65 -10.67
N TRP A 107 -8.61 21.56 -11.41
CA TRP A 107 -9.33 20.38 -10.92
C TRP A 107 -8.80 19.87 -9.60
N CYS A 108 -9.66 19.78 -8.59
CA CYS A 108 -9.37 18.98 -7.40
C CYS A 108 -9.53 17.50 -7.77
N TYR A 109 -8.41 16.86 -8.13
CA TYR A 109 -8.43 15.54 -8.75
C TYR A 109 -8.65 14.42 -7.73
N HIS A 110 -8.10 14.55 -6.53
CA HIS A 110 -8.25 13.56 -5.48
C HIS A 110 -8.16 14.18 -4.09
N ILE A 111 -8.98 13.68 -3.17
CA ILE A 111 -8.92 13.98 -1.74
C ILE A 111 -8.72 12.68 -0.98
N GLU A 112 -7.71 12.62 -0.12
CA GLU A 112 -7.42 11.53 0.80
C GLU A 112 -7.58 12.01 2.23
N LEU A 113 -8.20 11.22 3.08
CA LEU A 113 -8.37 11.53 4.49
C LEU A 113 -7.46 10.69 5.38
N SER A 114 -6.98 11.30 6.45
CA SER A 114 -6.25 10.55 7.46
C SER A 114 -7.18 9.60 8.21
N THR A 115 -6.73 8.36 8.38
CA THR A 115 -7.40 7.36 9.23
C THR A 115 -6.96 7.46 10.69
N LEU A 116 -6.07 8.41 11.02
CA LEU A 116 -5.50 8.59 12.37
C LEU A 116 -5.97 9.91 13.01
N GLU A 117 -6.22 10.95 12.22
CA GLU A 117 -6.55 12.29 12.69
C GLU A 117 -7.72 12.88 11.90
N LYS A 118 -8.83 13.14 12.60
CA LYS A 118 -10.12 13.52 12.02
C LYS A 118 -10.11 14.81 11.19
N GLY A 119 -9.29 15.79 11.56
CA GLY A 119 -9.18 17.09 10.88
C GLY A 119 -8.20 17.11 9.71
N THR A 120 -7.51 16.00 9.49
CA THR A 120 -6.42 15.92 8.51
C THR A 120 -6.91 15.38 7.18
N ALA A 121 -6.67 16.16 6.13
CA ALA A 121 -6.95 15.80 4.74
C ALA A 121 -5.81 16.22 3.82
N TYR A 122 -5.73 15.53 2.70
CA TYR A 122 -4.80 15.83 1.60
C TYR A 122 -5.61 16.09 0.34
N ALA A 123 -5.22 17.10 -0.44
CA ALA A 123 -5.84 17.42 -1.72
C ALA A 123 -4.76 17.55 -2.80
N VAL A 124 -5.03 16.96 -3.96
CA VAL A 124 -4.15 17.08 -5.14
C VAL A 124 -4.93 17.68 -6.30
N PHE A 125 -4.22 18.46 -7.11
CA PHE A 125 -4.83 19.20 -8.21
C PHE A 125 -4.13 18.90 -9.53
N ASP A 126 -4.93 18.91 -10.59
CA ASP A 126 -4.53 18.63 -11.95
C ASP A 126 -4.74 19.82 -12.88
N GLY A 127 -3.65 20.45 -13.29
CA GLY A 127 -3.66 21.58 -14.22
C GLY A 127 -3.37 21.21 -15.67
N HIS A 128 -3.29 19.92 -16.03
CA HIS A 128 -2.80 19.52 -17.36
C HIS A 128 -3.64 20.06 -18.52
N THR A 129 -4.95 20.19 -18.34
CA THR A 129 -5.87 20.75 -19.35
C THR A 129 -5.59 22.23 -19.65
N ALA A 130 -5.02 22.95 -18.67
CA ALA A 130 -4.51 24.31 -18.82
C ALA A 130 -3.03 24.39 -19.24
N ASN A 131 -2.42 23.24 -19.63
CA ASN A 131 -0.98 23.08 -19.90
C ASN A 131 -0.08 23.43 -18.69
N ASP A 132 -0.63 23.35 -17.49
CA ASP A 132 0.13 23.48 -16.25
C ASP A 132 0.55 22.09 -15.74
N LYS A 133 1.85 21.84 -15.71
CA LYS A 133 2.45 20.57 -15.26
C LYS A 133 3.02 20.65 -13.85
N THR A 134 2.72 21.71 -13.15
CA THR A 134 3.18 21.91 -11.77
C THR A 134 2.55 20.83 -10.87
N PRO A 135 3.34 20.13 -10.05
CA PRO A 135 2.77 19.20 -9.07
C PRO A 135 2.12 19.97 -7.92
N TYR A 136 0.84 19.72 -7.70
CA TYR A 136 0.05 20.31 -6.64
C TYR A 136 -0.42 19.25 -5.66
N ALA A 137 0.10 19.27 -4.43
CA ALA A 137 -0.40 18.45 -3.33
C ALA A 137 -0.30 19.24 -2.01
N TYR A 138 -1.37 19.20 -1.26
CA TYR A 138 -1.54 19.99 -0.04
C TYR A 138 -2.06 19.13 1.11
N LYS A 139 -1.73 19.54 2.34
CA LYS A 139 -2.21 18.96 3.58
C LYS A 139 -2.89 20.04 4.43
N THR A 140 -3.98 19.68 5.06
CA THR A 140 -4.61 20.41 6.17
C THR A 140 -4.67 19.53 7.40
N ASP A 141 -4.63 20.13 8.60
CA ASP A 141 -4.82 19.44 9.88
C ASP A 141 -6.00 20.04 10.68
N ASP A 142 -6.77 20.95 10.08
CA ASP A 142 -7.77 21.77 10.76
C ASP A 142 -9.08 21.94 9.97
N PHE A 143 -9.48 20.89 9.23
CA PHE A 143 -10.67 20.90 8.36
C PHE A 143 -10.61 21.99 7.28
N GLY A 144 -9.43 22.25 6.70
CA GLY A 144 -9.26 23.16 5.57
C GLY A 144 -9.22 24.64 5.95
N LYS A 145 -9.15 24.99 7.24
CA LYS A 145 -8.95 26.39 7.65
C LYS A 145 -7.56 26.89 7.21
N THR A 146 -6.59 26.01 7.25
CA THR A 146 -5.23 26.26 6.73
C THR A 146 -4.75 25.08 5.88
N TRP A 147 -4.04 25.38 4.80
CA TRP A 147 -3.44 24.40 3.93
C TRP A 147 -1.96 24.69 3.72
N LYS A 148 -1.16 23.63 3.61
CA LYS A 148 0.27 23.72 3.34
C LYS A 148 0.63 22.82 2.17
N SER A 149 1.42 23.32 1.22
CA SER A 149 2.00 22.48 0.19
C SER A 149 2.94 21.46 0.83
N ILE A 150 2.81 20.22 0.41
CA ILE A 150 3.73 19.13 0.78
C ILE A 150 4.70 18.79 -0.36
N ILE A 151 4.66 19.56 -1.45
CA ILE A 151 5.63 19.45 -2.55
C ILE A 151 6.82 20.37 -2.23
N THR A 152 7.88 19.77 -1.71
CA THR A 152 9.11 20.49 -1.30
C THR A 152 10.22 20.40 -2.33
N GLY A 153 10.02 19.65 -3.41
CA GLY A 153 10.96 19.40 -4.49
C GLY A 153 11.10 17.91 -4.80
N GLY A 154 11.77 17.60 -5.92
CA GLY A 154 11.99 16.21 -6.33
C GLY A 154 10.79 15.48 -6.93
N VAL A 155 9.59 16.05 -6.88
CA VAL A 155 8.38 15.53 -7.53
C VAL A 155 8.28 16.15 -8.92
N GLU A 156 8.01 15.33 -9.92
CA GLU A 156 7.88 15.72 -11.31
C GLU A 156 6.54 15.26 -11.89
N GLY A 157 5.96 16.07 -12.76
CA GLY A 157 4.70 15.80 -13.47
C GLY A 157 3.46 16.11 -12.62
N VAL A 158 2.33 16.11 -13.30
CA VAL A 158 1.02 16.35 -12.68
C VAL A 158 0.70 15.29 -11.67
N VAL A 159 0.22 15.69 -10.51
CA VAL A 159 -0.20 14.76 -9.44
C VAL A 159 -1.62 14.28 -9.70
N ARG A 160 -1.84 12.97 -9.62
CA ARG A 160 -3.14 12.33 -9.84
C ARG A 160 -3.75 11.76 -8.57
N ASN A 161 -2.91 11.26 -7.67
CA ASN A 161 -3.42 10.60 -6.47
C ASN A 161 -2.41 10.75 -5.32
N ILE A 162 -2.91 10.75 -4.12
CA ILE A 162 -2.13 10.65 -2.90
C ILE A 162 -2.77 9.61 -1.99
N GLN A 163 -1.95 8.77 -1.36
CA GLN A 163 -2.37 7.79 -0.37
C GLN A 163 -1.54 7.97 0.88
N VAL A 164 -2.18 8.13 2.03
CA VAL A 164 -1.51 8.13 3.34
C VAL A 164 -1.49 6.72 3.91
N ASP A 165 -0.40 6.36 4.58
CA ASP A 165 -0.34 5.10 5.30
C ASP A 165 -1.23 5.15 6.56
N TYR A 166 -1.95 4.06 6.82
CA TYR A 166 -2.94 3.98 7.90
C TYR A 166 -2.33 3.72 9.29
N GLU A 167 -1.01 3.54 9.40
CA GLU A 167 -0.28 3.39 10.68
C GLU A 167 0.75 4.50 10.90
N ASN A 168 1.31 5.07 9.82
CA ASN A 168 2.33 6.11 9.89
C ASN A 168 1.92 7.32 9.05
N PRO A 169 1.47 8.44 9.65
CA PRO A 169 1.01 9.62 8.92
C PRO A 169 2.12 10.33 8.12
N ASP A 170 3.39 10.03 8.40
CA ASP A 170 4.53 10.57 7.67
C ASP A 170 4.89 9.78 6.41
N LEU A 171 4.34 8.56 6.26
CA LEU A 171 4.51 7.74 5.07
C LEU A 171 3.38 8.03 4.06
N LEU A 172 3.75 8.69 2.96
CA LEU A 172 2.82 9.04 1.89
C LEU A 172 3.31 8.49 0.56
N PHE A 173 2.35 8.13 -0.29
CA PHE A 173 2.56 7.67 -1.66
C PHE A 173 1.88 8.65 -2.61
N LEU A 174 2.60 9.12 -3.62
CA LEU A 174 2.12 10.12 -4.57
C LEU A 174 2.20 9.57 -5.99
N GLY A 175 1.06 9.45 -6.65
CA GLY A 175 0.96 9.06 -8.05
C GLY A 175 1.02 10.28 -8.97
N THR A 176 1.93 10.24 -9.93
CA THR A 176 2.07 11.31 -10.94
C THR A 176 2.05 10.73 -12.35
N GLU A 177 2.03 11.60 -13.36
CA GLU A 177 2.21 11.20 -14.76
C GLU A 177 3.56 10.52 -15.03
N LEU A 178 4.55 10.72 -14.17
CA LEU A 178 5.92 10.22 -14.35
C LEU A 178 6.29 9.09 -13.39
N GLY A 179 5.34 8.59 -12.62
CA GLY A 179 5.52 7.44 -11.74
C GLY A 179 5.07 7.64 -10.30
N LEU A 180 5.55 6.76 -9.43
CA LEU A 180 5.32 6.77 -8.00
C LEU A 180 6.42 7.54 -7.28
N PHE A 181 6.03 8.42 -6.36
CA PHE A 181 6.91 9.06 -5.40
C PHE A 181 6.50 8.68 -3.98
N ILE A 182 7.48 8.53 -3.09
CA ILE A 182 7.28 8.11 -1.70
C ILE A 182 8.00 9.11 -0.79
N THR A 183 7.35 9.49 0.29
CA THR A 183 7.97 10.20 1.41
C THR A 183 7.80 9.41 2.71
N MET A 184 8.76 9.50 3.61
CA MET A 184 8.74 8.88 4.93
C MET A 184 8.87 9.94 6.05
N ASP A 185 8.67 11.21 5.70
CA ASP A 185 8.82 12.37 6.58
C ASP A 185 7.75 13.44 6.32
N GLY A 186 6.53 13.01 5.96
CA GLY A 186 5.37 13.87 5.79
C GLY A 186 5.44 14.84 4.62
N GLY A 187 6.28 14.54 3.61
CA GLY A 187 6.47 15.40 2.44
C GLY A 187 7.67 16.34 2.51
N ALA A 188 8.51 16.23 3.56
CA ALA A 188 9.74 17.03 3.62
C ALA A 188 10.76 16.63 2.55
N GLN A 189 10.83 15.34 2.20
CA GLN A 189 11.59 14.82 1.08
C GLN A 189 10.80 13.76 0.31
N TRP A 190 10.84 13.83 -1.01
CA TRP A 190 10.22 12.87 -1.91
C TRP A 190 11.24 12.07 -2.68
N TYR A 191 11.00 10.76 -2.81
CA TYR A 191 11.86 9.83 -3.53
C TYR A 191 11.06 9.15 -4.63
N LYS A 192 11.54 9.24 -5.88
CA LYS A 192 10.95 8.50 -6.99
C LYS A 192 11.22 7.00 -6.82
N TYR A 193 10.16 6.21 -6.84
CA TYR A 193 10.28 4.76 -6.81
C TYR A 193 10.61 4.23 -8.21
N THR A 194 11.77 3.60 -8.36
CA THR A 194 12.28 3.12 -9.67
C THR A 194 12.59 1.63 -9.69
N ASN A 195 12.55 0.96 -8.52
CA ASN A 195 12.92 -0.45 -8.44
C ASN A 195 11.87 -1.32 -9.12
N ASN A 196 12.25 -1.98 -10.23
CA ASN A 196 11.37 -2.84 -11.02
C ASN A 196 10.04 -2.18 -11.43
N MET A 197 10.02 -0.85 -11.50
CA MET A 197 8.85 -0.09 -11.91
C MET A 197 9.14 0.65 -13.21
N PRO A 198 8.35 0.43 -14.28
CA PRO A 198 8.49 1.16 -15.53
C PRO A 198 8.12 2.63 -15.32
N ALA A 199 8.60 3.49 -16.22
CA ALA A 199 8.10 4.86 -16.30
C ALA A 199 6.66 4.82 -16.85
N VAL A 200 5.69 5.07 -15.98
CA VAL A 200 4.26 4.99 -16.28
C VAL A 200 3.49 5.95 -15.39
N ALA A 201 2.43 6.55 -15.91
CA ALA A 201 1.54 7.39 -15.10
C ALA A 201 0.77 6.52 -14.08
N VAL A 202 0.79 6.95 -12.81
CA VAL A 202 0.06 6.33 -11.71
C VAL A 202 -1.15 7.20 -11.42
N HIS A 203 -2.34 6.70 -11.78
CA HIS A 203 -3.59 7.46 -11.66
C HIS A 203 -4.33 7.20 -10.36
N PHE A 204 -4.18 6.00 -9.82
CA PHE A 204 -4.83 5.62 -8.56
C PHE A 204 -3.92 4.77 -7.70
N ILE A 205 -3.98 4.96 -6.40
CA ILE A 205 -3.22 4.21 -5.41
C ILE A 205 -4.19 3.76 -4.31
N ALA A 206 -4.08 2.50 -3.91
CA ALA A 206 -4.79 1.97 -2.76
C ALA A 206 -3.84 1.15 -1.90
N LEU A 207 -3.95 1.29 -0.59
CA LEU A 207 -3.18 0.51 0.37
C LEU A 207 -4.08 -0.56 1.01
N GLN A 208 -3.79 -1.82 0.71
CA GLN A 208 -4.53 -2.95 1.25
C GLN A 208 -4.10 -3.22 2.70
N LYS A 209 -5.03 -3.03 3.67
CA LYS A 209 -4.72 -3.04 5.12
C LYS A 209 -4.32 -4.41 5.68
N GLN A 210 -4.72 -5.53 5.06
CA GLN A 210 -4.44 -6.88 5.59
C GLN A 210 -3.01 -7.34 5.27
N THR A 211 -2.56 -7.11 4.02
CA THR A 211 -1.25 -7.54 3.53
C THR A 211 -0.22 -6.41 3.51
N ASN A 212 -0.64 -5.16 3.62
CA ASN A 212 0.14 -3.92 3.41
C ASN A 212 0.60 -3.75 1.96
N ASP A 213 -0.14 -4.28 1.00
CA ASP A 213 0.21 -4.14 -0.40
C ASP A 213 -0.20 -2.77 -0.92
N LEU A 214 0.69 -2.13 -1.65
CA LEU A 214 0.42 -0.91 -2.38
C LEU A 214 -0.01 -1.27 -3.81
N VAL A 215 -1.27 -1.06 -4.10
CA VAL A 215 -1.88 -1.37 -5.40
C VAL A 215 -2.00 -0.08 -6.21
N MET A 216 -1.46 -0.08 -7.43
CA MET A 216 -1.44 1.10 -8.30
C MET A 216 -2.16 0.81 -9.61
N GLY A 217 -3.19 1.61 -9.92
CA GLY A 217 -3.80 1.70 -11.24
C GLY A 217 -2.96 2.62 -12.13
N THR A 218 -2.46 2.09 -13.24
CA THR A 218 -1.58 2.84 -14.14
C THR A 218 -2.25 3.12 -15.49
N HIS A 219 -1.86 4.21 -16.14
CA HIS A 219 -2.30 4.48 -17.50
C HIS A 219 -1.42 3.76 -18.51
N GLY A 220 -1.94 2.67 -19.06
CA GLY A 220 -1.29 1.91 -20.13
C GLY A 220 -0.42 0.72 -19.70
N ARG A 221 -0.27 0.42 -18.39
CA ARG A 221 0.48 -0.75 -17.89
C ARG A 221 -0.32 -1.62 -16.92
N GLY A 222 -1.67 -1.47 -16.92
CA GLY A 222 -2.55 -2.22 -16.03
C GLY A 222 -2.32 -1.88 -14.56
N VAL A 223 -2.35 -2.90 -13.71
CA VAL A 223 -2.17 -2.77 -12.26
C VAL A 223 -0.77 -3.22 -11.87
N ILE A 224 -0.10 -2.42 -11.03
CA ILE A 224 1.19 -2.76 -10.43
C ILE A 224 0.98 -2.89 -8.93
N ILE A 225 1.52 -3.94 -8.32
CA ILE A 225 1.44 -4.20 -6.89
C ILE A 225 2.85 -4.21 -6.30
N ILE A 226 3.04 -3.50 -5.20
CA ILE A 226 4.23 -3.60 -4.36
C ILE A 226 3.79 -4.32 -3.10
N ASP A 227 4.25 -5.57 -2.95
CA ASP A 227 3.91 -6.40 -1.80
C ASP A 227 4.55 -5.82 -0.53
N ASP A 228 3.76 -5.76 0.53
CA ASP A 228 4.15 -5.39 1.89
C ASP A 228 5.07 -4.17 2.02
N VAL A 229 4.49 -2.99 1.98
CA VAL A 229 5.22 -1.71 2.20
C VAL A 229 5.50 -1.42 3.68
N SER A 230 5.11 -2.29 4.62
CA SER A 230 5.31 -2.05 6.07
C SER A 230 6.77 -1.77 6.47
N PRO A 231 7.82 -2.31 5.80
CA PRO A 231 9.20 -1.92 6.11
C PRO A 231 9.48 -0.42 5.93
N LEU A 232 8.74 0.27 5.07
CA LEU A 232 8.92 1.72 4.86
C LEU A 232 8.55 2.53 6.09
N ARG A 233 7.61 2.04 6.93
CA ARG A 233 7.23 2.69 8.20
C ARG A 233 8.38 2.80 9.18
N GLU A 234 9.35 1.89 9.09
CA GLU A 234 10.50 1.80 9.99
C GLU A 234 11.80 2.36 9.40
N LEU A 235 11.79 2.87 8.17
CA LEU A 235 12.96 3.49 7.53
C LEU A 235 13.23 4.91 8.07
N THR A 236 13.28 5.04 9.38
CA THR A 236 13.66 6.29 10.04
C THR A 236 15.17 6.57 9.91
N ALA A 237 15.55 7.84 10.05
CA ALA A 237 16.96 8.23 10.05
C ALA A 237 17.77 7.45 11.10
N GLU A 238 17.18 7.18 12.28
CA GLU A 238 17.80 6.38 13.33
C GLU A 238 18.03 4.93 12.89
N ASN A 239 16.99 4.25 12.40
CA ASN A 239 17.05 2.84 12.00
C ASN A 239 18.02 2.62 10.83
N MET A 240 18.07 3.56 9.88
CA MET A 240 19.02 3.52 8.76
C MET A 240 20.49 3.68 9.20
N GLN A 241 20.77 4.24 10.38
CA GLN A 241 22.14 4.33 10.92
C GLN A 241 22.58 3.05 11.66
N LYS A 242 21.67 2.14 12.02
CA LYS A 242 22.00 0.87 12.66
C LYS A 242 22.79 -0.04 11.71
N LYS A 243 23.75 -0.79 12.21
CA LYS A 243 24.54 -1.73 11.39
C LYS A 243 23.65 -2.74 10.67
N LEU A 244 22.63 -3.21 11.39
CA LEU A 244 21.51 -4.02 10.92
C LEU A 244 20.27 -3.63 11.72
N HIS A 245 19.14 -3.49 11.04
CA HIS A 245 17.82 -3.30 11.64
C HIS A 245 16.87 -4.35 11.05
N PHE A 246 16.28 -5.18 11.88
CA PHE A 246 15.19 -6.05 11.48
C PHE A 246 13.90 -5.23 11.42
N PHE A 247 13.11 -5.46 10.39
CA PHE A 247 11.75 -4.92 10.31
C PHE A 247 10.77 -5.82 11.04
N ASN A 248 9.75 -5.24 11.67
CA ASN A 248 8.68 -5.99 12.29
C ASN A 248 8.01 -6.91 11.25
N ALA A 249 7.77 -8.15 11.63
CA ALA A 249 7.15 -9.14 10.78
C ALA A 249 5.80 -9.58 11.36
N LYS A 250 4.77 -9.64 10.51
CA LYS A 250 3.52 -10.30 10.87
C LYS A 250 3.76 -11.82 11.01
N PRO A 251 2.94 -12.54 11.81
CA PRO A 251 2.98 -13.99 11.83
C PRO A 251 2.82 -14.57 10.43
N THR A 252 3.70 -15.48 10.03
CA THR A 252 3.58 -16.21 8.77
C THR A 252 2.52 -17.30 8.92
N ILE A 253 1.54 -17.31 8.05
CA ILE A 253 0.52 -18.35 8.03
C ILE A 253 1.06 -19.56 7.27
N ILE A 254 1.12 -20.69 7.96
CA ILE A 254 1.57 -21.96 7.38
C ILE A 254 0.53 -22.40 6.34
N ASP A 255 0.99 -22.68 5.13
CA ASP A 255 0.18 -23.36 4.12
C ASP A 255 0.09 -24.84 4.44
N GLU A 256 -1.08 -25.28 4.95
CA GLU A 256 -1.35 -26.67 5.33
C GLU A 256 -1.81 -27.52 4.15
N GLU A 257 -2.28 -26.88 3.09
CA GLU A 257 -2.90 -27.52 1.93
C GLU A 257 -2.00 -27.48 0.68
N ALA A 258 -0.68 -27.30 0.84
CA ALA A 258 0.24 -27.22 -0.28
C ALA A 258 -0.07 -28.31 -1.31
N SER A 259 -0.93 -27.99 -2.26
CA SER A 259 -1.32 -28.90 -3.32
C SER A 259 -0.28 -28.85 -4.43
N PHE A 260 0.07 -30.02 -4.94
CA PHE A 260 0.94 -30.16 -6.12
C PHE A 260 0.24 -29.74 -7.44
N SER A 261 -1.00 -29.25 -7.35
CA SER A 261 -1.81 -28.86 -8.49
C SER A 261 -1.58 -27.38 -8.87
N GLY A 262 -0.45 -27.09 -9.50
CA GLY A 262 -0.32 -25.87 -10.26
C GLY A 262 -1.15 -25.97 -11.54
N SER A 263 -2.02 -25.01 -11.82
CA SER A 263 -2.55 -24.87 -13.17
C SER A 263 -1.41 -24.41 -14.08
N PHE A 264 -1.10 -25.21 -15.07
CA PHE A 264 -0.17 -24.77 -16.11
C PHE A 264 -0.90 -23.78 -16.99
N GLY A 265 -0.51 -22.51 -16.93
CA GLY A 265 -1.02 -21.49 -17.84
C GLY A 265 -0.74 -21.87 -19.28
N THR A 266 -1.70 -21.63 -20.17
CA THR A 266 -1.49 -21.71 -21.62
C THR A 266 -1.00 -20.37 -22.14
N GLU A 267 -0.37 -20.33 -23.31
CA GLU A 267 0.09 -19.08 -23.96
C GLU A 267 -1.03 -18.06 -24.19
N THR A 268 -2.28 -18.50 -24.14
CA THR A 268 -3.47 -17.65 -24.33
C THR A 268 -4.05 -17.11 -23.03
N GLN A 269 -3.51 -17.50 -21.87
CA GLN A 269 -4.05 -17.14 -20.56
C GLN A 269 -2.95 -16.56 -19.67
N PHE A 270 -3.13 -15.32 -19.23
CA PHE A 270 -2.26 -14.73 -18.22
C PHE A 270 -2.50 -15.41 -16.87
N VAL A 271 -1.44 -15.98 -16.31
CA VAL A 271 -1.45 -16.53 -14.94
C VAL A 271 -0.43 -15.74 -14.12
N GLY A 272 -0.91 -14.92 -13.18
CA GLY A 272 -0.06 -14.22 -12.23
C GLY A 272 0.56 -15.19 -11.22
N TYR A 273 1.74 -14.85 -10.71
CA TYR A 273 2.33 -15.59 -9.59
C TYR A 273 1.57 -15.26 -8.32
N ASN A 274 1.29 -16.28 -7.52
CA ASN A 274 0.78 -16.07 -6.17
C ASN A 274 1.87 -15.49 -5.27
N GLU A 275 1.44 -14.76 -4.24
CA GLU A 275 2.34 -14.35 -3.16
C GLU A 275 3.03 -15.58 -2.54
N THR A 276 4.27 -15.37 -2.07
CA THR A 276 5.01 -16.46 -1.43
C THR A 276 4.39 -16.83 -0.08
N THR A 277 4.19 -18.14 0.15
CA THR A 277 3.79 -18.67 1.45
C THR A 277 4.95 -18.78 2.44
N ALA A 278 6.19 -18.52 1.97
CA ALA A 278 7.39 -18.57 2.80
C ALA A 278 7.41 -17.46 3.86
N ALA A 279 8.00 -17.75 5.01
CA ALA A 279 8.30 -16.73 6.00
C ALA A 279 9.34 -15.76 5.45
N GLN A 280 8.99 -14.48 5.37
CA GLN A 280 9.87 -13.43 4.86
C GLN A 280 10.63 -12.77 6.01
N ILE A 281 11.95 -12.93 6.03
CA ILE A 281 12.84 -12.28 6.99
C ILE A 281 13.37 -11.01 6.33
N LYS A 282 12.88 -9.85 6.80
CA LYS A 282 13.19 -8.54 6.24
C LYS A 282 14.11 -7.77 7.18
N TYR A 283 15.20 -7.22 6.65
CA TYR A 283 16.12 -6.39 7.43
C TYR A 283 16.86 -5.39 6.56
N HIS A 284 17.27 -4.29 7.17
CA HIS A 284 18.09 -3.25 6.54
C HIS A 284 19.56 -3.43 6.93
N LEU A 285 20.46 -3.25 5.97
CA LEU A 285 21.90 -3.11 6.20
C LEU A 285 22.36 -1.70 5.84
N LYS A 286 22.97 -0.99 6.81
CA LYS A 286 23.55 0.34 6.57
C LYS A 286 24.59 0.33 5.45
N LYS A 287 25.38 -0.76 5.34
CA LYS A 287 26.42 -0.96 4.33
C LYS A 287 26.39 -2.39 3.81
N ARG A 288 26.70 -2.58 2.53
CA ARG A 288 26.92 -3.90 1.96
C ARG A 288 27.95 -4.67 2.79
N HIS A 289 27.68 -5.95 3.07
CA HIS A 289 28.63 -6.83 3.71
C HIS A 289 29.51 -7.49 2.66
N THR A 290 30.77 -7.09 2.58
CA THR A 290 31.72 -7.56 1.54
C THR A 290 32.73 -8.55 2.05
N PHE A 291 33.15 -8.44 3.32
CA PHE A 291 34.20 -9.27 3.90
C PHE A 291 33.78 -9.88 5.23
N GLY A 292 34.30 -11.07 5.49
CA GLY A 292 34.05 -11.83 6.71
C GLY A 292 32.80 -12.71 6.64
N LYS A 293 32.59 -13.51 7.68
CA LYS A 293 31.42 -14.40 7.78
C LYS A 293 30.19 -13.62 8.18
N MET A 294 29.10 -13.87 7.48
CA MET A 294 27.75 -13.48 7.87
C MET A 294 26.86 -14.72 7.76
N SER A 295 26.17 -15.09 8.82
CA SER A 295 25.30 -16.27 8.89
C SER A 295 23.93 -15.88 9.40
N MET A 296 22.92 -16.62 8.97
CA MET A 296 21.53 -16.51 9.44
C MET A 296 21.08 -17.88 9.90
N LEU A 297 20.63 -17.97 11.13
CA LEU A 297 20.16 -19.19 11.76
C LEU A 297 18.72 -19.00 12.21
N ILE A 298 17.94 -20.07 12.11
CA ILE A 298 16.64 -20.18 12.76
C ILE A 298 16.80 -21.08 13.96
N LEU A 299 16.35 -20.61 15.11
CA LEU A 299 16.46 -21.30 16.39
C LEU A 299 15.08 -21.62 16.93
N ASP A 300 14.97 -22.75 17.65
CA ASP A 300 13.79 -23.09 18.43
C ASP A 300 13.77 -22.38 19.80
N ALA A 301 12.75 -22.64 20.59
CA ALA A 301 12.59 -22.08 21.95
C ALA A 301 13.69 -22.48 22.93
N LYS A 302 14.49 -23.53 22.65
CA LYS A 302 15.62 -23.95 23.46
C LYS A 302 16.92 -23.28 23.03
N GLY A 303 16.93 -22.60 21.89
CA GLY A 303 18.10 -22.00 21.27
C GLY A 303 18.86 -22.96 20.34
N ASP A 304 18.31 -24.14 20.06
CA ASP A 304 18.90 -25.10 19.14
C ASP A 304 18.69 -24.67 17.70
N THR A 305 19.71 -24.86 16.85
CA THR A 305 19.65 -24.46 15.44
C THR A 305 18.83 -25.48 14.63
N ILE A 306 17.68 -25.03 14.11
CA ILE A 306 16.77 -25.84 13.28
C ILE A 306 17.08 -25.68 11.79
N SER A 307 17.45 -24.47 11.35
CA SER A 307 17.75 -24.21 9.96
C SER A 307 18.88 -23.19 9.82
N GLU A 308 19.60 -23.25 8.70
CA GLU A 308 20.63 -22.26 8.33
C GLU A 308 20.29 -21.72 6.94
N LEU A 309 20.23 -20.39 6.84
CA LEU A 309 19.85 -19.66 5.63
C LEU A 309 21.02 -18.83 5.11
N GLY A 310 21.02 -18.60 3.81
CA GLY A 310 21.93 -17.63 3.18
C GLY A 310 21.47 -16.20 3.43
N PRO A 311 22.16 -15.37 4.23
CA PRO A 311 21.74 -14.00 4.45
C PRO A 311 21.94 -13.12 3.22
N GLY A 312 21.02 -12.19 2.95
CA GLY A 312 21.22 -11.09 2.04
C GLY A 312 22.33 -10.16 2.52
N LYS A 313 23.16 -9.64 1.61
CA LYS A 313 24.37 -8.86 1.95
C LYS A 313 24.39 -7.47 1.31
N THR A 314 23.32 -7.06 0.66
CA THR A 314 23.25 -5.76 -0.04
C THR A 314 23.02 -4.62 0.94
N LYS A 315 23.50 -3.42 0.61
CA LYS A 315 23.09 -2.19 1.32
C LYS A 315 21.60 -1.96 1.09
N GLY A 316 20.89 -1.51 2.12
CA GLY A 316 19.45 -1.29 2.06
C GLY A 316 18.66 -2.51 2.53
N ILE A 317 17.43 -2.66 2.04
CA ILE A 317 16.52 -3.73 2.43
C ILE A 317 16.96 -5.05 1.81
N ASN A 318 17.00 -6.09 2.64
CA ASN A 318 17.24 -7.47 2.25
C ASN A 318 16.04 -8.31 2.68
N ILE A 319 15.57 -9.19 1.80
CA ILE A 319 14.48 -10.12 2.05
C ILE A 319 15.00 -11.53 1.85
N VAL A 320 14.83 -12.39 2.84
CA VAL A 320 15.21 -13.80 2.80
C VAL A 320 13.96 -14.64 3.04
N ASN A 321 13.60 -15.45 2.08
CA ASN A 321 12.46 -16.36 2.16
C ASN A 321 12.89 -17.67 2.82
N TRP A 322 12.07 -18.16 3.76
CA TRP A 322 12.26 -19.44 4.42
C TRP A 322 10.95 -20.24 4.39
N ASN A 323 11.00 -21.43 3.81
CA ASN A 323 9.84 -22.31 3.68
C ASN A 323 9.54 -23.11 4.97
N TYR A 324 9.95 -22.58 6.13
CA TYR A 324 9.82 -23.18 7.47
C TYR A 324 10.20 -24.65 7.54
N ASN A 325 11.18 -25.05 6.73
CA ASN A 325 11.72 -26.41 6.69
C ASN A 325 12.84 -26.58 7.71
N MET A 326 12.95 -27.78 8.26
CA MET A 326 14.08 -28.25 9.05
C MET A 326 15.32 -28.48 8.18
N LYS A 327 16.48 -28.69 8.80
CA LYS A 327 17.66 -29.18 8.10
C LYS A 327 17.37 -30.52 7.44
N GLN A 328 18.02 -30.78 6.32
CA GLN A 328 17.92 -32.11 5.72
C GLN A 328 18.49 -33.17 6.67
N PRO A 329 17.83 -34.34 6.80
CA PRO A 329 18.37 -35.44 7.58
C PRO A 329 19.65 -35.95 6.94
N LYS A 330 20.56 -36.47 7.76
CA LYS A 330 21.80 -37.13 7.27
C LYS A 330 21.42 -38.51 6.73
N VAL A 331 21.18 -38.59 5.45
CA VAL A 331 20.89 -39.88 4.76
C VAL A 331 22.06 -40.30 3.92
N ALA A 332 22.16 -41.60 3.66
CA ALA A 332 23.15 -42.15 2.74
C ALA A 332 22.99 -41.51 1.34
N LYS A 333 24.09 -41.13 0.72
CA LYS A 333 24.05 -40.59 -0.66
C LYS A 333 23.68 -41.73 -1.62
N GLY A 334 22.48 -41.64 -2.18
CA GLY A 334 22.07 -42.54 -3.27
C GLY A 334 22.79 -42.22 -4.58
N LYS A 335 22.94 -43.24 -5.42
CA LYS A 335 23.51 -43.07 -6.79
C LYS A 335 22.48 -42.53 -7.80
N THR A 336 21.21 -42.52 -7.44
CA THR A 336 20.10 -42.08 -8.30
C THR A 336 19.36 -40.91 -7.65
N PHE A 337 18.93 -39.97 -8.47
CA PHE A 337 18.08 -38.88 -8.05
C PHE A 337 16.68 -39.41 -7.72
N SER A 338 16.24 -39.21 -6.49
CA SER A 338 14.88 -39.52 -6.06
C SER A 338 14.18 -38.21 -5.66
N PHE A 339 12.97 -37.99 -6.14
CA PHE A 339 12.14 -36.83 -5.77
C PHE A 339 11.96 -36.70 -4.26
N GLY A 340 11.93 -37.82 -3.52
CA GLY A 340 11.84 -37.81 -2.05
C GLY A 340 13.06 -37.26 -1.31
N GLY A 341 14.23 -37.14 -1.98
CA GLY A 341 15.44 -36.56 -1.39
C GLY A 341 15.44 -35.02 -1.24
N PHE A 342 14.42 -34.35 -1.77
CA PHE A 342 14.28 -32.90 -1.66
C PHE A 342 13.29 -32.45 -0.59
N THR A 343 12.54 -33.35 0.00
CA THR A 343 11.55 -33.03 1.03
C THR A 343 12.17 -33.05 2.41
N THR A 344 11.99 -31.95 3.13
CA THR A 344 12.36 -31.84 4.55
C THR A 344 11.09 -31.57 5.36
N PRO A 345 11.02 -32.02 6.62
CA PRO A 345 9.87 -31.71 7.47
C PRO A 345 9.66 -30.21 7.62
N THR A 346 8.41 -29.77 7.54
CA THR A 346 8.00 -28.43 7.90
C THR A 346 7.83 -28.31 9.41
N LEU A 347 8.11 -27.13 9.94
CA LEU A 347 7.93 -26.82 11.35
C LEU A 347 6.44 -26.53 11.66
N PRO A 348 5.98 -26.87 12.87
CA PRO A 348 4.64 -26.51 13.33
C PRO A 348 4.55 -25.01 13.64
N ALA A 349 3.31 -24.54 13.81
CA ALA A 349 3.10 -23.19 14.35
C ALA A 349 3.76 -23.04 15.74
N GLY A 350 4.38 -21.90 15.96
CA GLY A 350 5.13 -21.60 17.17
C GLY A 350 6.01 -20.38 17.02
N GLU A 351 6.72 -20.08 18.09
CA GLU A 351 7.68 -18.98 18.13
C GLU A 351 9.09 -19.51 17.90
N TYR A 352 9.79 -18.87 17.00
CA TYR A 352 11.16 -19.15 16.59
C TYR A 352 11.98 -17.88 16.71
N THR A 353 13.31 -17.99 16.64
CA THR A 353 14.20 -16.85 16.64
C THR A 353 15.06 -16.85 15.39
N VAL A 354 15.02 -15.75 14.65
CA VAL A 354 16.01 -15.47 13.59
C VAL A 354 17.24 -14.85 14.24
N ARG A 355 18.41 -15.44 14.05
CA ARG A 355 19.70 -14.90 14.51
C ARG A 355 20.60 -14.62 13.33
N ILE A 356 20.98 -13.35 13.13
CA ILE A 356 22.03 -12.96 12.17
C ILE A 356 23.29 -12.63 12.92
N THR A 357 24.38 -13.32 12.57
CA THR A 357 25.72 -13.01 13.05
C THR A 357 26.51 -12.34 11.95
N LYS A 358 27.02 -11.14 12.20
CA LYS A 358 27.84 -10.35 11.27
C LYS A 358 29.17 -9.97 11.94
N GLY A 359 30.20 -10.74 11.65
CA GLY A 359 31.48 -10.63 12.36
C GLY A 359 31.31 -10.98 13.84
N LYS A 360 31.48 -10.00 14.74
CA LYS A 360 31.29 -10.15 16.19
C LYS A 360 29.90 -9.73 16.68
N ASP A 361 29.13 -9.05 15.83
CA ASP A 361 27.81 -8.54 16.18
C ASP A 361 26.75 -9.64 15.97
N VAL A 362 25.85 -9.79 16.95
CA VAL A 362 24.72 -10.72 16.91
C VAL A 362 23.42 -9.91 16.97
N PHE A 363 22.50 -10.22 16.08
CA PHE A 363 21.18 -9.58 15.98
C PHE A 363 20.12 -10.68 16.00
N GLU A 364 19.06 -10.47 16.76
CA GLU A 364 17.97 -11.45 16.90
C GLU A 364 16.62 -10.79 16.74
N GLN A 365 15.67 -11.55 16.19
CA GLN A 365 14.27 -11.17 16.08
C GLN A 365 13.38 -12.40 16.26
N PRO A 366 12.24 -12.27 16.95
CA PRO A 366 11.20 -13.29 16.96
C PRO A 366 10.64 -13.53 15.55
N LEU A 367 10.34 -14.77 15.23
CA LEU A 367 9.64 -15.19 14.03
C LEU A 367 8.49 -16.10 14.42
N VAL A 368 7.28 -15.71 14.10
CA VAL A 368 6.07 -16.44 14.48
C VAL A 368 5.50 -17.16 13.26
N LEU A 369 5.32 -18.46 13.40
CA LEU A 369 4.53 -19.27 12.47
C LEU A 369 3.16 -19.51 13.09
N ALA A 370 2.09 -19.30 12.33
CA ALA A 370 0.71 -19.48 12.79
C ALA A 370 -0.08 -20.35 11.81
N TYR A 371 -1.09 -21.04 12.30
CA TYR A 371 -2.05 -21.73 11.43
C TYR A 371 -3.14 -20.76 10.98
N ASN A 372 -3.68 -21.02 9.79
CA ASN A 372 -4.85 -20.29 9.31
C ASN A 372 -6.01 -20.45 10.30
N PRO A 373 -6.57 -19.36 10.88
CA PRO A 373 -7.67 -19.44 11.82
C PRO A 373 -8.95 -20.03 11.22
N LYS A 374 -9.07 -20.03 9.88
CA LYS A 374 -10.19 -20.65 9.15
C LYS A 374 -9.92 -22.11 8.76
N SER A 375 -8.75 -22.68 9.10
CA SER A 375 -8.42 -24.07 8.77
C SER A 375 -9.33 -25.04 9.52
N ILE A 376 -9.81 -26.03 8.80
CA ILE A 376 -10.67 -27.10 9.33
C ILE A 376 -9.89 -28.22 10.06
N ILE A 377 -8.55 -28.22 9.95
CA ILE A 377 -7.69 -29.23 10.54
C ILE A 377 -7.60 -29.00 12.05
N SER A 378 -7.95 -30.01 12.82
CA SER A 378 -7.96 -29.97 14.28
C SER A 378 -6.56 -29.96 14.89
N LYS A 379 -6.43 -29.48 16.13
CA LYS A 379 -5.15 -29.50 16.87
C LYS A 379 -4.62 -30.93 17.08
N SER A 380 -5.50 -31.92 17.25
CA SER A 380 -5.11 -33.32 17.43
C SER A 380 -4.54 -33.92 16.14
N GLU A 381 -5.17 -33.64 15.00
CA GLU A 381 -4.67 -34.09 13.70
C GLU A 381 -3.29 -33.48 13.38
N ARG A 382 -3.08 -32.18 13.60
CA ARG A 382 -1.79 -31.53 13.45
C ARG A 382 -0.72 -32.18 14.33
N LYS A 383 -1.05 -32.45 15.58
CA LYS A 383 -0.14 -33.13 16.53
C LYS A 383 0.23 -34.52 16.04
N SER A 384 -0.74 -35.35 15.68
CA SER A 384 -0.48 -36.69 15.17
C SER A 384 0.34 -36.70 13.89
N ARG A 385 0.05 -35.77 12.96
CA ARG A 385 0.84 -35.60 11.74
C ARG A 385 2.29 -35.22 12.06
N GLN A 386 2.49 -34.27 12.97
CA GLN A 386 3.85 -33.82 13.36
C GLN A 386 4.63 -34.95 14.06
N GLU A 387 4.00 -35.72 14.94
CA GLU A 387 4.63 -36.88 15.62
C GLU A 387 5.07 -37.94 14.60
N ALA A 388 4.22 -38.26 13.63
CA ALA A 388 4.56 -39.21 12.56
C ALA A 388 5.71 -38.73 11.69
N VAL A 389 5.71 -37.44 11.29
CA VAL A 389 6.79 -36.83 10.51
C VAL A 389 8.11 -36.87 11.28
N MET A 390 8.10 -36.51 12.57
CA MET A 390 9.30 -36.49 13.39
C MET A 390 9.85 -37.90 13.70
N MET A 391 8.98 -38.89 13.79
CA MET A 391 9.41 -40.29 13.93
C MET A 391 10.18 -40.80 12.70
N LEU A 392 9.83 -40.30 11.51
CA LEU A 392 10.53 -40.62 10.24
C LEU A 392 11.80 -39.80 10.03
N TYR A 393 11.85 -38.61 10.62
CA TYR A 393 12.98 -37.69 10.48
C TYR A 393 14.18 -38.05 11.36
N ASN A 394 13.93 -38.55 12.59
CA ASN A 394 14.95 -38.93 13.57
C ASN A 394 15.46 -40.36 13.32
#